data_dfb325f8e87fae8ecfefec792bde0c7c
#
_entry.id   dfb325f8e87fae8ecfefec792bde0c7c
#
_cell.length_a   1.000
_cell.length_b   1.000
_cell.length_c   1.000
_cell.angle_alpha   90.00
_cell.angle_beta   90.00
_cell.angle_gamma   90.00
#
_symmetry.space_group_name_H-M   'P 1'
#
loop_
_entity.id
_entity.type
_entity.pdbx_description
1 polymer ?
#
loop_
_entity_poly.entity_id
_entity_poly.type
_entity_poly.pdbx_seq_one_letter_code
_entity_poly.pdbx_strand_id
1 'polypeptide(L)'
;MQGKIVKGISGFYYVHVVESGIYECKAKGIFRQQKMKPLVGDDVEIDIISEEKKTGNVAAILPRKNALIRPAVANVDQALLIFAAASPNPNFNLLDRFLVMMGRQDVPVILCFNKCDLITEEQQQEIASIYEASGCKI
;
A
#
# COMPACT_ATOMS: atom_id res chain seq x y z
N MET A 1 -7.39 -12.15 18.82
CA MET A 1 -8.33 -11.83 17.73
C MET A 1 -7.56 -11.28 16.54
N GLN A 2 -7.84 -11.76 15.35
CA GLN A 2 -7.12 -11.33 14.14
C GLN A 2 -7.82 -10.16 13.47
N GLY A 3 -7.05 -9.23 12.94
CA GLY A 3 -7.56 -8.12 12.17
C GLY A 3 -6.52 -7.55 11.21
N LYS A 4 -6.93 -6.55 10.44
CA LYS A 4 -6.07 -5.87 9.47
C LYS A 4 -5.92 -4.41 9.87
N ILE A 5 -4.68 -3.90 9.87
CA ILE A 5 -4.42 -2.48 10.11
C ILE A 5 -4.90 -1.68 8.90
N VAL A 6 -5.85 -0.77 9.14
CA VAL A 6 -6.40 0.09 8.09
C VAL A 6 -5.92 1.54 8.18
N LYS A 7 -5.30 1.91 9.30
CA LYS A 7 -4.81 3.27 9.52
C LYS A 7 -3.78 3.27 10.65
N GLY A 8 -2.77 4.13 10.56
CA GLY A 8 -1.79 4.36 11.60
C GLY A 8 -1.54 5.85 11.79
N ILE A 9 -1.72 6.36 13.01
CA ILE A 9 -1.51 7.78 13.35
C ILE A 9 -0.88 7.87 14.74
N SER A 10 0.26 8.54 14.82
CA SER A 10 0.89 8.92 16.10
C SER A 10 1.04 7.76 17.10
N GLY A 11 1.44 6.59 16.61
CA GLY A 11 1.64 5.40 17.43
C GLY A 11 0.37 4.61 17.74
N PHE A 12 -0.77 5.05 17.25
CA PHE A 12 -2.02 4.30 17.33
C PHE A 12 -2.31 3.62 15.99
N TYR A 13 -2.77 2.37 16.07
CA TYR A 13 -3.11 1.56 14.90
C TYR A 13 -4.58 1.19 14.97
N TYR A 14 -5.29 1.45 13.89
CA TYR A 14 -6.71 1.12 13.79
C TYR A 14 -6.83 -0.20 13.06
N VAL A 15 -7.35 -1.20 13.78
CA VAL A 15 -7.40 -2.58 13.29
C VAL A 15 -8.86 -2.96 13.03
N HIS A 16 -9.14 -3.31 11.79
CA HIS A 16 -10.46 -3.80 11.39
C HIS A 16 -10.55 -5.30 11.65
N VAL A 17 -11.48 -5.70 12.52
CA VAL A 17 -11.80 -7.08 12.82
C VAL A 17 -13.15 -7.41 12.19
N VAL A 18 -13.18 -8.45 11.37
CA VAL A 18 -14.40 -8.88 10.68
C VAL A 18 -15.53 -9.10 11.67
N GLU A 19 -16.70 -8.54 11.38
CA GLU A 19 -17.92 -8.61 12.20
C GLU A 19 -17.87 -7.85 13.53
N SER A 20 -16.69 -7.39 13.95
CA SER A 20 -16.55 -6.69 15.25
C SER A 20 -16.24 -5.19 15.12
N GLY A 21 -15.82 -4.74 13.95
CA GLY A 21 -15.53 -3.33 13.68
C GLY A 21 -14.07 -2.94 13.88
N ILE A 22 -13.83 -1.67 14.16
CA ILE A 22 -12.48 -1.10 14.23
C ILE A 22 -12.06 -0.90 15.68
N TYR A 23 -10.88 -1.41 16.03
CA TYR A 23 -10.26 -1.25 17.34
C TYR A 23 -9.08 -0.29 17.27
N GLU A 24 -9.01 0.66 18.20
CA GLU A 24 -7.84 1.51 18.37
C GLU A 24 -6.82 0.79 19.22
N CYS A 25 -5.63 0.52 18.64
CA CYS A 25 -4.62 -0.31 19.28
C CYS A 25 -3.28 0.41 19.37
N LYS A 26 -2.51 0.09 20.41
CA LYS A 26 -1.10 0.46 20.54
C LYS A 26 -0.23 -0.74 20.23
N ALA A 27 0.94 -0.51 19.66
CA ALA A 27 1.93 -1.57 19.47
C ALA A 27 2.65 -1.85 20.78
N LYS A 28 2.85 -3.15 21.10
CA LYS A 28 3.66 -3.54 22.25
C LYS A 28 5.13 -3.16 22.04
N GLY A 29 5.84 -2.83 23.12
CA GLY A 29 7.23 -2.41 23.09
C GLY A 29 8.20 -3.41 22.46
N ILE A 30 7.84 -4.70 22.43
CA ILE A 30 8.64 -5.76 21.80
C ILE A 30 8.95 -5.47 20.32
N PHE A 31 8.07 -4.78 19.61
CA PHE A 31 8.28 -4.42 18.20
C PHE A 31 9.43 -3.42 18.03
N ARG A 32 9.67 -2.57 19.03
CA ARG A 32 10.82 -1.66 19.02
C ARG A 32 12.13 -2.44 19.17
N GLN A 33 12.14 -3.46 20.01
CA GLN A 33 13.31 -4.32 20.22
C GLN A 33 13.62 -5.15 18.96
N GLN A 34 12.61 -5.63 18.28
CA GLN A 34 12.73 -6.40 17.03
C GLN A 34 12.94 -5.50 15.80
N LYS A 35 12.95 -4.19 15.96
CA LYS A 35 13.02 -3.20 14.86
C LYS A 35 11.94 -3.39 13.82
N MET A 36 10.80 -3.95 14.22
CA MET A 36 9.67 -4.22 13.36
C MET A 36 8.57 -3.21 13.62
N LYS A 37 8.19 -2.45 12.60
CA LYS A 37 7.14 -1.45 12.69
C LYS A 37 5.88 -1.98 12.01
N PRO A 38 4.72 -1.92 12.68
CA PRO A 38 3.46 -2.25 12.02
C PRO A 38 3.18 -1.29 10.86
N LEU A 39 2.64 -1.83 9.78
CA LEU A 39 2.29 -1.07 8.58
C LEU A 39 0.81 -1.20 8.28
N VAL A 40 0.24 -0.19 7.64
CA VAL A 40 -1.12 -0.29 7.07
C VAL A 40 -1.13 -1.46 6.10
N GLY A 41 -2.14 -2.33 6.20
CA GLY A 41 -2.25 -3.56 5.43
C GLY A 41 -1.76 -4.80 6.16
N ASP A 42 -1.02 -4.66 7.27
CA ASP A 42 -0.60 -5.82 8.06
C ASP A 42 -1.79 -6.57 8.63
N ASP A 43 -1.72 -7.88 8.58
CA ASP A 43 -2.59 -8.77 9.34
C ASP A 43 -1.95 -8.96 10.72
N VAL A 44 -2.72 -8.75 11.76
CA VAL A 44 -2.20 -8.74 13.13
C VAL A 44 -3.08 -9.53 14.08
N GLU A 45 -2.45 -10.01 15.15
CA GLU A 45 -3.15 -10.48 16.35
C GLU A 45 -3.25 -9.32 17.33
N ILE A 46 -4.42 -9.09 17.88
CA ILE A 46 -4.63 -8.06 18.89
C ILE A 46 -5.14 -8.68 20.21
N ASP A 47 -4.73 -8.08 21.33
CA ASP A 47 -5.29 -8.33 22.64
C ASP A 47 -6.29 -7.21 22.94
N ILE A 48 -7.53 -7.57 23.20
CA ILE A 48 -8.58 -6.59 23.45
C ILE A 48 -8.51 -6.14 24.92
N ILE A 49 -8.46 -4.82 25.13
CA ILE A 49 -8.51 -4.22 26.45
C ILE A 49 -9.96 -3.93 26.84
N SER A 50 -10.73 -3.33 25.94
CA SER A 50 -12.12 -2.99 26.17
C SER A 50 -12.95 -3.21 24.90
N GLU A 51 -13.90 -4.12 24.98
CA GLU A 51 -14.90 -4.34 23.93
C GLU A 51 -15.82 -3.14 23.73
N GLU A 52 -16.19 -2.51 24.85
CA GLU A 52 -17.09 -1.35 24.85
C GLU A 52 -16.44 -0.14 24.18
N LYS A 53 -15.18 0.16 24.53
CA LYS A 53 -14.43 1.28 23.99
C LYS A 53 -13.72 0.95 22.68
N LYS A 54 -13.73 -0.30 22.25
CA LYS A 54 -13.01 -0.78 21.07
C LYS A 54 -11.53 -0.41 21.13
N THR A 55 -10.87 -0.81 22.20
CA THR A 55 -9.42 -0.60 22.40
C THR A 55 -8.69 -1.91 22.62
N GLY A 56 -7.41 -1.92 22.27
CA GLY A 56 -6.58 -3.10 22.41
C GLY A 56 -5.10 -2.82 22.21
N ASN A 57 -4.32 -3.89 22.12
CA ASN A 57 -2.90 -3.84 21.78
C ASN A 57 -2.61 -4.76 20.59
N VAL A 58 -1.72 -4.33 19.71
CA VAL A 58 -1.17 -5.20 18.67
C VAL A 58 -0.18 -6.14 19.35
N ALA A 59 -0.51 -7.41 19.40
CA ALA A 59 0.31 -8.43 20.06
C ALA A 59 1.33 -9.07 19.13
N ALA A 60 0.98 -9.27 17.86
CA ALA A 60 1.84 -9.87 16.86
C ALA A 60 1.49 -9.41 15.46
N ILE A 61 2.50 -9.32 14.60
CA ILE A 61 2.35 -9.07 13.17
C ILE A 61 2.48 -10.42 12.47
N LEU A 62 1.46 -10.78 11.68
CA LEU A 62 1.46 -12.03 10.93
C LEU A 62 2.38 -11.93 9.71
N PRO A 63 2.81 -13.06 9.12
CA PRO A 63 3.69 -13.03 7.95
C PRO A 63 3.13 -12.17 6.82
N ARG A 64 3.98 -11.33 6.24
CA ARG A 64 3.65 -10.45 5.14
C ARG A 64 3.86 -11.16 3.81
N LYS A 65 2.97 -10.96 2.84
CA LYS A 65 3.24 -11.39 1.47
C LYS A 65 4.12 -10.37 0.72
N ASN A 66 4.04 -9.10 1.07
CA ASN A 66 4.93 -8.04 0.58
C ASN A 66 4.90 -6.84 1.53
N ALA A 67 5.84 -5.94 1.35
CA ALA A 67 5.87 -4.65 2.04
C ALA A 67 6.55 -3.60 1.16
N LEU A 68 6.02 -2.39 1.17
CA LEU A 68 6.57 -1.26 0.42
C LEU A 68 7.15 -0.23 1.40
N ILE A 69 8.14 0.54 0.95
CA ILE A 69 8.72 1.62 1.74
C ILE A 69 7.95 2.91 1.52
N ARG A 70 7.58 3.21 0.28
CA ARG A 70 6.78 4.37 -0.09
C ARG A 70 5.75 3.99 -1.16
N PRO A 71 4.47 4.00 -0.80
CA PRO A 71 3.94 4.22 0.56
C PRO A 71 4.33 3.10 1.53
N ALA A 72 4.39 3.41 2.84
CA ALA A 72 4.71 2.42 3.87
C ALA A 72 3.48 1.55 4.15
N VAL A 73 3.32 0.51 3.38
CA VAL A 73 2.17 -0.41 3.43
C VAL A 73 2.65 -1.86 3.26
N ALA A 74 1.84 -2.80 3.71
CA ALA A 74 2.09 -4.23 3.58
C ALA A 74 0.90 -4.96 2.96
N ASN A 75 1.13 -6.17 2.46
CA ASN A 75 0.10 -7.06 1.92
C ASN A 75 -0.71 -6.42 0.78
N VAL A 76 -0.01 -5.75 -0.12
CA VAL A 76 -0.61 -5.09 -1.28
C VAL A 76 -0.95 -6.14 -2.34
N ASP A 77 -2.19 -6.13 -2.80
CA ASP A 77 -2.66 -7.04 -3.84
C ASP A 77 -2.44 -6.48 -5.24
N GLN A 78 -2.51 -5.15 -5.37
CA GLN A 78 -2.41 -4.47 -6.65
C GLN A 78 -2.02 -3.01 -6.43
N ALA A 79 -1.23 -2.46 -7.34
CA ALA A 79 -0.87 -1.05 -7.35
C ALA A 79 -1.48 -0.35 -8.56
N LEU A 80 -2.07 0.80 -8.33
CA LEU A 80 -2.52 1.70 -9.38
C LEU A 80 -1.59 2.90 -9.40
N LEU A 81 -0.77 3.02 -10.43
CA LEU A 81 0.13 4.16 -10.63
C LEU A 81 -0.52 5.17 -11.56
N ILE A 82 -0.75 6.37 -11.06
CA ILE A 82 -1.42 7.43 -11.81
C ILE A 82 -0.42 8.53 -12.11
N PHE A 83 -0.23 8.83 -13.40
CA PHE A 83 0.62 9.89 -13.88
C PHE A 83 -0.17 10.81 -14.81
N ALA A 84 0.12 12.10 -14.78
CA ALA A 84 -0.42 13.02 -15.78
C ALA A 84 0.32 12.78 -17.10
N ALA A 85 -0.42 12.69 -18.21
CA ALA A 85 0.17 12.55 -19.54
C ALA A 85 0.84 13.86 -19.99
N ALA A 86 0.36 14.99 -19.46
CA ALA A 86 0.92 16.32 -19.68
C ALA A 86 0.52 17.25 -18.51
N SER A 87 1.22 18.35 -18.34
CA SER A 87 0.95 19.40 -17.32
C SER A 87 0.69 18.86 -15.91
N PRO A 88 1.69 18.29 -15.21
CA PRO A 88 3.11 18.25 -15.58
C PRO A 88 3.45 17.12 -16.58
N ASN A 89 4.55 17.27 -17.30
CA ASN A 89 5.05 16.19 -18.15
C ASN A 89 5.42 14.99 -17.28
N PRO A 90 5.11 13.74 -17.71
CA PRO A 90 5.40 12.57 -16.92
C PRO A 90 6.91 12.38 -16.75
N ASN A 91 7.31 12.06 -15.53
CA ASN A 91 8.68 11.67 -15.23
C ASN A 91 8.80 10.15 -15.41
N PHE A 92 9.18 9.73 -16.60
CA PHE A 92 9.29 8.30 -16.94
C PHE A 92 10.37 7.59 -16.11
N ASN A 93 11.42 8.28 -15.71
CA ASN A 93 12.43 7.69 -14.83
C ASN A 93 11.85 7.33 -13.46
N LEU A 94 11.04 8.21 -12.89
CA LEU A 94 10.34 7.94 -11.64
C LEU A 94 9.34 6.79 -11.79
N LEU A 95 8.59 6.77 -12.88
CA LEU A 95 7.64 5.69 -13.19
C LEU A 95 8.37 4.35 -13.31
N ASP A 96 9.48 4.30 -14.02
CA ASP A 96 10.27 3.08 -14.18
C ASP A 96 10.79 2.57 -12.85
N ARG A 97 11.21 3.46 -11.95
CA ARG A 97 11.65 3.10 -10.60
C ARG A 97 10.52 2.48 -9.78
N PHE A 98 9.31 3.02 -9.88
CA PHE A 98 8.13 2.42 -9.21
C PHE A 98 7.83 1.04 -9.75
N LEU A 99 7.91 0.85 -11.07
CA LEU A 99 7.67 -0.46 -11.69
C LEU A 99 8.67 -1.51 -11.21
N VAL A 100 9.96 -1.15 -11.12
CA VAL A 100 11.00 -2.05 -10.60
C VAL A 100 10.74 -2.38 -9.13
N MET A 101 10.40 -1.38 -8.32
CA MET A 101 10.11 -1.58 -6.90
C MET A 101 8.91 -2.52 -6.70
N MET A 102 7.84 -2.33 -7.46
CA MET A 102 6.65 -3.19 -7.40
C MET A 102 6.98 -4.60 -7.87
N GLY A 103 7.76 -4.74 -8.94
CA GLY A 103 8.20 -6.04 -9.44
C GLY A 103 9.02 -6.83 -8.43
N ARG A 104 9.87 -6.17 -7.65
CA ARG A 104 10.66 -6.80 -6.60
C ARG A 104 9.79 -7.32 -5.44
N GLN A 105 8.63 -6.76 -5.24
CA GLN A 105 7.68 -7.19 -4.22
C GLN A 105 6.55 -8.05 -4.79
N ASP A 106 6.63 -8.46 -6.07
CA ASP A 106 5.61 -9.24 -6.76
C ASP A 106 4.22 -8.58 -6.71
N VAL A 107 4.17 -7.25 -6.82
CA VAL A 107 2.92 -6.49 -6.83
C VAL A 107 2.51 -6.21 -8.26
N PRO A 108 1.35 -6.72 -8.72
CA PRO A 108 0.81 -6.36 -10.04
C PRO A 108 0.50 -4.87 -10.14
N VAL A 109 0.80 -4.27 -11.28
CA VAL A 109 0.64 -2.83 -11.49
C VAL A 109 -0.35 -2.56 -12.63
N ILE A 110 -1.23 -1.60 -12.40
CA ILE A 110 -2.03 -0.96 -13.44
C ILE A 110 -1.49 0.46 -13.59
N LEU A 111 -1.11 0.83 -14.83
CA LEU A 111 -0.71 2.18 -15.18
C LEU A 111 -1.91 2.98 -15.65
N CYS A 112 -2.08 4.17 -15.10
CA CYS A 112 -3.11 5.09 -15.51
C CYS A 112 -2.49 6.43 -15.85
N PHE A 113 -2.67 6.89 -17.10
CA PHE A 113 -2.27 8.22 -17.53
C PHE A 113 -3.49 9.12 -17.57
N ASN A 114 -3.50 10.10 -16.69
CA ASN A 114 -4.58 11.08 -16.60
C ASN A 114 -4.30 12.26 -17.53
N LYS A 115 -5.31 13.08 -17.77
CA LYS A 115 -5.23 14.27 -18.63
C LYS A 115 -4.88 13.95 -20.10
N CYS A 116 -5.37 12.82 -20.60
CA CYS A 116 -5.13 12.40 -22.00
C CYS A 116 -5.75 13.35 -23.03
N ASP A 117 -6.69 14.20 -22.64
CA ASP A 117 -7.22 15.29 -23.45
C ASP A 117 -6.17 16.34 -23.83
N LEU A 118 -5.05 16.41 -23.10
CA LEU A 118 -3.95 17.34 -23.35
C LEU A 118 -2.90 16.80 -24.33
N ILE A 119 -3.03 15.56 -24.80
CA ILE A 119 -2.11 14.93 -25.74
C ILE A 119 -2.87 14.35 -26.93
N THR A 120 -2.14 14.11 -28.03
CA THR A 120 -2.71 13.51 -29.24
C THR A 120 -2.86 12.00 -29.10
N GLU A 121 -3.69 11.38 -29.97
CA GLU A 121 -3.81 9.91 -30.02
C GLU A 121 -2.47 9.23 -30.33
N GLU A 122 -1.65 9.84 -31.20
CA GLU A 122 -0.31 9.32 -31.51
C GLU A 122 0.58 9.30 -30.25
N GLN A 123 0.53 10.36 -29.45
CA GLN A 123 1.27 10.42 -28.18
C GLN A 123 0.76 9.38 -27.19
N GLN A 124 -0.55 9.16 -27.12
CA GLN A 124 -1.13 8.11 -26.28
C GLN A 124 -0.64 6.73 -26.69
N GLN A 125 -0.61 6.44 -27.99
CA GLN A 125 -0.13 5.16 -28.51
C GLN A 125 1.36 4.97 -28.25
N GLU A 126 2.16 6.03 -28.36
CA GLU A 126 3.59 6.00 -28.06
C GLU A 126 3.85 5.62 -26.60
N ILE A 127 3.13 6.25 -25.66
CA ILE A 127 3.24 5.94 -24.23
C ILE A 127 2.83 4.48 -23.99
N ALA A 128 1.72 4.06 -24.55
CA ALA A 128 1.22 2.69 -24.40
C ALA A 128 2.25 1.68 -24.94
N SER A 129 2.88 1.95 -26.08
CA SER A 129 3.86 1.05 -26.67
C SER A 129 5.13 0.92 -25.83
N ILE A 130 5.56 1.98 -25.14
CA ILE A 130 6.72 1.95 -24.26
C ILE A 130 6.51 0.96 -23.11
N TYR A 131 5.31 0.90 -22.54
CA TYR A 131 5.01 0.09 -21.37
C TYR A 131 4.32 -1.24 -21.66
N GLU A 132 3.95 -1.52 -22.91
CA GLU A 132 3.32 -2.77 -23.31
C GLU A 132 4.19 -3.99 -22.96
N ALA A 133 5.49 -3.90 -23.21
CA ALA A 133 6.44 -4.98 -22.94
C ALA A 133 6.76 -5.16 -21.45
N SER A 134 6.35 -4.24 -20.59
CA SER A 134 6.61 -4.33 -19.15
C SER A 134 5.73 -5.36 -18.44
N GLY A 135 4.69 -5.86 -19.09
CA GLY A 135 3.71 -6.75 -18.50
C GLY A 135 2.66 -6.05 -17.64
N CYS A 136 2.69 -4.72 -17.57
CA CYS A 136 1.68 -3.94 -16.84
C CYS A 136 0.41 -3.75 -17.65
N LYS A 137 -0.73 -3.68 -16.97
CA LYS A 137 -1.97 -3.20 -17.56
C LYS A 137 -1.94 -1.67 -17.69
N ILE A 138 -2.42 -1.16 -18.81
CA ILE A 138 -2.46 0.28 -19.07
C ILE A 138 -3.90 0.74 -19.22
#